data_7c13921461b3fba440dc103038bdcbaa
#
_entry.id   7c13921461b3fba440dc103038bdcbaa
#
_cell.length_a   1.000
_cell.length_b   1.000
_cell.length_c   1.000
_cell.angle_alpha   90.00
_cell.angle_beta   90.00
_cell.angle_gamma   90.00
#
_symmetry.space_group_name_H-M   'P 1'
#
loop_
_entity.id
_entity.type
_entity.pdbx_description
1 polymer ?
#
loop_
_entity_poly.entity_id
_entity_poly.type
_entity_poly.pdbx_seq_one_letter_code
_entity_poly.pdbx_strand_id
1 'polypeptide(L)'
;MENINPFGGFPFFGDFEKLFGNAGKDHWGAAKQIAIQLATGGESEPNVDPSHRIEIEELSRIAQLHISDATGLGIESVSLTASTRTQWIDTTLRDYEPLLRELSESLTNKQPTDTEITDPMSAMFSQMMQHLAPVMLAMTSGSMVGHLASRSLGQYDLPLPRGENSEILIVTGNIATFGEEWSLPTQELFLWVCLHELCHHAVLQVDHVHLRLQELLLNYVRNFESNPTGLGDLVEGIDMESPSAFEDLQRSLGDPEVVLGVIQSEAQLSLLPELHSLLAVIVGYVDYVMDKVGAGLI
;
A
#
# COMPACT_ATOMS: atom_id res chain seq x y z
N MET A 1 12.41 37.01 -22.80
CA MET A 1 12.60 35.55 -23.04
C MET A 1 11.47 34.89 -22.33
N GLU A 2 10.40 34.58 -23.06
CA GLU A 2 9.24 33.87 -22.54
C GLU A 2 9.66 32.43 -22.24
N ASN A 3 9.41 32.00 -20.99
CA ASN A 3 9.55 30.61 -20.59
C ASN A 3 8.50 29.77 -21.32
N ILE A 4 8.87 29.18 -22.43
CA ILE A 4 8.06 28.21 -23.14
C ILE A 4 8.08 26.94 -22.26
N ASN A 5 7.00 26.72 -21.51
CA ASN A 5 6.78 25.48 -20.79
C ASN A 5 6.47 24.40 -21.86
N PRO A 6 7.37 23.43 -22.11
CA PRO A 6 7.18 22.46 -23.19
C PRO A 6 6.00 21.51 -22.95
N PHE A 7 5.40 21.52 -21.75
CA PHE A 7 4.29 20.65 -21.33
C PHE A 7 2.95 21.38 -21.18
N GLY A 8 2.88 22.69 -21.52
CA GLY A 8 1.69 23.55 -21.32
C GLY A 8 0.48 23.24 -22.20
N GLY A 9 0.55 22.20 -23.05
CA GLY A 9 -0.54 21.83 -23.97
C GLY A 9 -1.41 20.64 -23.54
N PHE A 10 -1.11 19.98 -22.44
CA PHE A 10 -1.86 18.79 -21.99
C PHE A 10 -2.73 19.14 -20.78
N PRO A 11 -4.06 18.92 -20.83
CA PRO A 11 -4.99 19.24 -19.73
C PRO A 11 -4.63 18.56 -18.41
N PHE A 12 -4.05 17.36 -18.50
CA PHE A 12 -3.60 16.57 -17.35
C PHE A 12 -2.40 17.20 -16.61
N PHE A 13 -1.48 17.84 -17.33
CA PHE A 13 -0.29 18.46 -16.74
C PHE A 13 -0.56 19.81 -16.05
N GLY A 14 -1.61 20.51 -16.39
CA GLY A 14 -2.00 21.75 -15.70
C GLY A 14 -2.52 21.55 -14.29
N ASP A 15 -3.25 20.47 -14.08
CA ASP A 15 -3.68 20.03 -12.71
C ASP A 15 -2.53 19.33 -11.98
N PHE A 16 -1.65 18.65 -12.68
CA PHE A 16 -0.43 18.06 -12.17
C PHE A 16 0.52 19.13 -11.58
N GLU A 17 0.70 20.27 -12.26
CA GLU A 17 1.52 21.37 -11.74
C GLU A 17 0.91 22.02 -10.48
N LYS A 18 -0.41 22.05 -10.32
CA LYS A 18 -1.09 22.52 -9.11
C LYS A 18 -0.96 21.53 -7.95
N LEU A 19 -1.04 20.23 -8.24
CA LEU A 19 -0.89 19.16 -7.25
C LEU A 19 0.58 18.98 -6.83
N PHE A 20 1.52 19.19 -7.74
CA PHE A 20 2.93 18.88 -7.55
C PHE A 20 3.89 20.09 -7.62
N GLY A 21 3.41 21.29 -7.93
CA GLY A 21 4.22 22.51 -8.00
C GLY A 21 4.95 22.89 -6.72
N ASN A 22 4.51 22.36 -5.57
CA ASN A 22 5.23 22.39 -4.30
C ASN A 22 5.82 21.01 -3.89
N ALA A 23 5.56 19.96 -4.66
CA ALA A 23 5.86 18.57 -4.30
C ALA A 23 7.34 18.19 -4.50
N GLY A 24 8.19 19.09 -4.96
CA GLY A 24 9.63 18.83 -5.12
C GLY A 24 10.37 18.41 -3.85
N LYS A 25 9.69 18.36 -2.70
CA LYS A 25 10.24 17.93 -1.40
C LYS A 25 9.33 17.06 -0.56
N ASP A 26 8.04 16.92 -0.90
CA ASP A 26 7.06 16.16 -0.11
C ASP A 26 6.20 15.25 -1.00
N HIS A 27 6.84 14.22 -1.55
CA HIS A 27 6.15 13.21 -2.35
C HIS A 27 5.10 12.43 -1.55
N TRP A 28 5.32 12.28 -0.23
CA TRP A 28 4.42 11.57 0.66
C TRP A 28 3.16 12.36 0.98
N GLY A 29 3.26 13.67 1.07
CA GLY A 29 2.10 14.56 1.17
C GLY A 29 1.18 14.43 -0.06
N ALA A 30 1.76 14.33 -1.25
CA ALA A 30 1.01 14.09 -2.48
C ALA A 30 0.34 12.71 -2.49
N ALA A 31 1.06 11.64 -2.12
CA ALA A 31 0.51 10.29 -1.99
C ALA A 31 -0.69 10.26 -1.03
N LYS A 32 -0.56 10.90 0.14
CA LYS A 32 -1.63 11.04 1.13
C LYS A 32 -2.87 11.72 0.56
N GLN A 33 -2.70 12.84 -0.16
CA GLN A 33 -3.84 13.58 -0.76
C GLN A 33 -4.57 12.71 -1.80
N ILE A 34 -3.83 12.01 -2.66
CA ILE A 34 -4.40 11.08 -3.64
C ILE A 34 -5.18 9.96 -2.94
N ALA A 35 -4.58 9.37 -1.90
CA ALA A 35 -5.23 8.30 -1.13
C ALA A 35 -6.53 8.76 -0.50
N ILE A 36 -6.54 9.93 0.16
CA ILE A 36 -7.75 10.50 0.78
C ILE A 36 -8.81 10.77 -0.29
N GLN A 37 -8.43 11.42 -1.40
CA GLN A 37 -9.34 11.71 -2.50
C GLN A 37 -10.04 10.46 -3.04
N LEU A 38 -9.29 9.36 -3.23
CA LEU A 38 -9.82 8.10 -3.71
C LEU A 38 -10.69 7.39 -2.66
N ALA A 39 -10.25 7.36 -1.41
CA ALA A 39 -10.97 6.66 -0.34
C ALA A 39 -12.28 7.33 0.04
N THR A 40 -12.37 8.66 -0.11
CA THR A 40 -13.55 9.45 0.30
C THR A 40 -14.40 9.92 -0.88
N GLY A 41 -13.96 9.66 -2.12
CA GLY A 41 -14.61 10.24 -3.32
C GLY A 41 -14.49 11.77 -3.39
N GLY A 42 -13.57 12.36 -2.62
CA GLY A 42 -13.40 13.82 -2.51
C GLY A 42 -14.37 14.50 -1.55
N GLU A 43 -15.19 13.73 -0.86
CA GLU A 43 -16.12 14.26 0.16
C GLU A 43 -15.46 14.31 1.54
N SER A 44 -16.02 15.16 2.43
CA SER A 44 -15.57 15.18 3.82
C SER A 44 -16.08 13.95 4.55
N GLU A 45 -15.14 13.15 5.09
CA GLU A 45 -15.48 11.96 5.85
C GLU A 45 -16.06 12.34 7.23
N PRO A 46 -17.19 11.75 7.66
CA PRO A 46 -17.73 11.99 8.99
C PRO A 46 -16.80 11.43 10.07
N ASN A 47 -16.84 12.06 11.24
CA ASN A 47 -16.15 11.52 12.41
C ASN A 47 -16.73 10.16 12.81
N VAL A 48 -15.88 9.33 13.44
CA VAL A 48 -16.33 8.07 14.03
C VAL A 48 -17.45 8.30 15.04
N ASP A 49 -18.53 7.51 14.91
CA ASP A 49 -19.63 7.52 15.87
C ASP A 49 -19.13 7.15 17.28
N PRO A 50 -19.44 7.93 18.31
CA PRO A 50 -19.06 7.61 19.69
C PRO A 50 -19.53 6.23 20.17
N SER A 51 -20.68 5.75 19.68
CA SER A 51 -21.18 4.41 20.02
C SER A 51 -20.23 3.30 19.52
N HIS A 52 -19.71 3.42 18.32
CA HIS A 52 -18.74 2.47 17.77
C HIS A 52 -17.43 2.45 18.55
N ARG A 53 -17.00 3.58 19.11
CA ARG A 53 -15.81 3.61 19.98
C ARG A 53 -16.00 2.78 21.24
N ILE A 54 -17.15 2.95 21.89
CA ILE A 54 -17.50 2.18 23.11
C ILE A 54 -17.60 0.69 22.77
N GLU A 55 -18.29 0.37 21.68
CA GLU A 55 -18.49 -1.00 21.23
C GLU A 55 -17.15 -1.70 20.93
N ILE A 56 -16.25 -1.06 20.19
CA ILE A 56 -14.92 -1.62 19.89
C ILE A 56 -14.10 -1.78 21.16
N GLU A 57 -14.16 -0.84 22.12
CA GLU A 57 -13.44 -0.98 23.39
C GLU A 57 -13.94 -2.20 24.20
N GLU A 58 -15.24 -2.46 24.22
CA GLU A 58 -15.84 -3.62 24.87
C GLU A 58 -15.46 -4.92 24.15
N LEU A 59 -15.63 -4.97 22.83
CA LEU A 59 -15.32 -6.13 22.00
C LEU A 59 -13.83 -6.45 21.97
N SER A 60 -12.97 -5.44 22.06
CA SER A 60 -11.51 -5.60 22.14
C SER A 60 -11.10 -6.49 23.32
N ARG A 61 -11.70 -6.28 24.49
CA ARG A 61 -11.41 -7.08 25.69
C ARG A 61 -11.82 -8.54 25.51
N ILE A 62 -12.98 -8.77 24.89
CA ILE A 62 -13.47 -10.11 24.59
C ILE A 62 -12.53 -10.79 23.60
N ALA A 63 -12.20 -10.10 22.52
CA ALA A 63 -11.33 -10.61 21.47
C ALA A 63 -9.91 -10.93 22.00
N GLN A 64 -9.33 -10.05 22.84
CA GLN A 64 -8.03 -10.29 23.48
C GLN A 64 -8.03 -11.60 24.29
N LEU A 65 -9.07 -11.83 25.09
CA LEU A 65 -9.18 -13.04 25.88
C LEU A 65 -9.20 -14.29 24.99
N HIS A 66 -10.05 -14.30 23.97
CA HIS A 66 -10.20 -15.45 23.08
C HIS A 66 -8.93 -15.73 22.24
N ILE A 67 -8.28 -14.69 21.72
CA ILE A 67 -7.05 -14.87 20.93
C ILE A 67 -5.88 -15.31 21.83
N SER A 68 -5.72 -14.72 23.02
CA SER A 68 -4.70 -15.16 23.98
C SER A 68 -4.89 -16.62 24.39
N ASP A 69 -6.13 -17.03 24.64
CA ASP A 69 -6.47 -18.42 25.04
C ASP A 69 -6.22 -19.40 23.87
N ALA A 70 -6.57 -19.00 22.65
CA ALA A 70 -6.44 -19.86 21.47
C ALA A 70 -5.00 -20.02 21.00
N THR A 71 -4.17 -18.98 21.13
CA THR A 71 -2.81 -18.90 20.58
C THR A 71 -1.71 -19.05 21.62
N GLY A 72 -1.96 -18.66 22.86
CA GLY A 72 -0.95 -18.51 23.91
C GLY A 72 0.01 -17.32 23.69
N LEU A 73 -0.28 -16.42 22.72
CA LEU A 73 0.52 -15.24 22.43
C LEU A 73 0.07 -14.06 23.29
N GLY A 74 1.03 -13.24 23.73
CA GLY A 74 0.76 -12.04 24.50
C GLY A 74 0.29 -10.89 23.60
N ILE A 75 -0.89 -10.33 23.90
CA ILE A 75 -1.47 -9.17 23.21
C ILE A 75 -1.97 -8.09 24.18
N GLU A 76 -1.49 -8.14 25.44
CA GLU A 76 -2.04 -7.36 26.56
C GLU A 76 -1.78 -5.85 26.47
N SER A 77 -0.80 -5.44 25.66
CA SER A 77 -0.41 -4.02 25.49
C SER A 77 -1.05 -3.33 24.29
N VAL A 78 -1.97 -4.00 23.59
CA VAL A 78 -2.57 -3.52 22.34
C VAL A 78 -4.00 -3.07 22.56
N SER A 79 -4.37 -1.94 21.99
CA SER A 79 -5.74 -1.42 21.94
C SER A 79 -6.28 -1.40 20.52
N LEU A 80 -7.55 -1.77 20.35
CA LEU A 80 -8.29 -1.53 19.12
C LEU A 80 -8.97 -0.17 19.17
N THR A 81 -8.80 0.63 18.13
CA THR A 81 -9.33 1.99 18.08
C THR A 81 -10.20 2.18 16.84
N ALA A 82 -11.43 2.66 17.06
CA ALA A 82 -12.33 3.04 15.99
C ALA A 82 -11.76 4.21 15.18
N SER A 83 -11.68 4.07 13.88
CA SER A 83 -11.03 5.03 12.99
C SER A 83 -11.85 5.34 11.74
N THR A 84 -11.49 6.44 11.08
CA THR A 84 -11.92 6.78 9.73
C THR A 84 -10.94 6.22 8.70
N ARG A 85 -11.34 6.21 7.42
CA ARG A 85 -10.44 5.88 6.28
C ARG A 85 -9.24 6.82 6.24
N THR A 86 -9.47 8.10 6.51
CA THR A 86 -8.41 9.13 6.53
C THR A 86 -7.35 8.85 7.61
N GLN A 87 -7.77 8.45 8.80
CA GLN A 87 -6.86 8.06 9.88
C GLN A 87 -6.09 6.78 9.54
N TRP A 88 -6.77 5.80 8.94
CA TRP A 88 -6.16 4.57 8.46
C TRP A 88 -5.09 4.83 7.40
N ILE A 89 -5.36 5.72 6.42
CA ILE A 89 -4.40 6.16 5.40
C ILE A 89 -3.15 6.76 6.03
N ASP A 90 -3.35 7.69 6.97
CA ASP A 90 -2.25 8.40 7.62
C ASP A 90 -1.30 7.43 8.36
N THR A 91 -1.88 6.52 9.13
CA THR A 91 -1.13 5.50 9.85
C THR A 91 -0.47 4.51 8.90
N THR A 92 -1.17 4.04 7.87
CA THR A 92 -0.63 3.08 6.89
C THR A 92 0.55 3.67 6.11
N LEU A 93 0.44 4.91 5.63
CA LEU A 93 1.56 5.57 4.95
C LEU A 93 2.75 5.81 5.86
N ARG A 94 2.53 6.13 7.14
CA ARG A 94 3.59 6.28 8.14
C ARG A 94 4.29 4.97 8.45
N ASP A 95 3.53 3.90 8.65
CA ASP A 95 4.08 2.57 8.95
C ASP A 95 4.95 2.04 7.81
N TYR A 96 4.55 2.29 6.57
CA TYR A 96 5.28 1.82 5.39
C TYR A 96 6.23 2.85 4.78
N GLU A 97 6.34 4.06 5.33
CA GLU A 97 7.28 5.09 4.86
C GLU A 97 8.73 4.57 4.71
N PRO A 98 9.29 3.80 5.69
CA PRO A 98 10.65 3.28 5.55
C PRO A 98 10.79 2.33 4.34
N LEU A 99 9.81 1.46 4.11
CA LEU A 99 9.81 0.52 2.99
C LEU A 99 9.68 1.24 1.64
N LEU A 100 8.78 2.20 1.58
CA LEU A 100 8.54 3.00 0.38
C LEU A 100 9.73 3.93 0.05
N ARG A 101 10.43 4.42 1.09
CA ARG A 101 11.67 5.19 0.92
C ARG A 101 12.78 4.33 0.33
N GLU A 102 12.98 3.12 0.86
CA GLU A 102 13.94 2.16 0.33
C GLU A 102 13.64 1.81 -1.14
N LEU A 103 12.35 1.65 -1.48
CA LEU A 103 11.91 1.45 -2.87
C LEU A 103 12.29 2.65 -3.76
N SER A 104 12.02 3.87 -3.29
CA SER A 104 12.37 5.09 -4.02
C SER A 104 13.88 5.20 -4.25
N GLU A 105 14.68 4.88 -3.24
CA GLU A 105 16.14 4.88 -3.35
C GLU A 105 16.65 3.80 -4.31
N SER A 106 16.05 2.61 -4.30
CA SER A 106 16.40 1.52 -5.21
C SER A 106 16.12 1.89 -6.67
N LEU A 107 15.01 2.57 -6.93
CA LEU A 107 14.64 3.03 -8.26
C LEU A 107 15.50 4.20 -8.78
N THR A 108 16.06 5.03 -7.87
CA THR A 108 16.84 6.21 -8.25
C THR A 108 18.35 5.97 -8.29
N ASN A 109 18.88 5.11 -7.42
CA ASN A 109 20.33 4.96 -7.23
C ASN A 109 20.98 3.88 -8.10
N LYS A 110 20.21 2.95 -8.66
CA LYS A 110 20.74 1.92 -9.56
C LYS A 110 20.81 2.45 -11.00
N GLN A 111 21.82 3.29 -11.26
CA GLN A 111 22.20 3.60 -12.65
C GLN A 111 22.91 2.40 -13.28
N PRO A 112 22.70 2.11 -14.55
CA PRO A 112 23.57 1.19 -15.29
C PRO A 112 24.97 1.78 -15.29
N THR A 113 25.87 1.16 -14.54
CA THR A 113 27.24 1.65 -14.29
C THR A 113 28.18 1.49 -15.47
N ASP A 114 27.76 0.92 -16.60
CA ASP A 114 28.67 0.58 -17.70
C ASP A 114 28.09 0.69 -19.12
N THR A 115 27.01 1.39 -19.33
CA THR A 115 26.67 1.79 -20.70
C THR A 115 27.15 3.23 -20.88
N GLU A 116 28.20 3.45 -21.67
CA GLU A 116 28.54 4.75 -22.20
C GLU A 116 27.27 5.32 -22.83
N ILE A 117 26.59 6.24 -22.11
CA ILE A 117 25.47 7.01 -22.67
C ILE A 117 26.09 7.91 -23.74
N THR A 118 26.26 7.34 -24.92
CA THR A 118 26.90 8.02 -26.05
C THR A 118 25.93 8.95 -26.76
N ASP A 119 24.61 8.84 -26.45
CA ASP A 119 23.57 9.64 -27.07
C ASP A 119 23.03 10.69 -26.08
N PRO A 120 23.09 11.99 -26.41
CA PRO A 120 22.55 13.08 -25.60
C PRO A 120 21.04 12.93 -25.31
N MET A 121 20.28 12.29 -26.18
CA MET A 121 18.85 12.02 -26.03
C MET A 121 18.60 11.02 -24.89
N SER A 122 19.36 9.95 -24.84
CA SER A 122 19.27 8.94 -23.77
C SER A 122 19.66 9.52 -22.41
N ALA A 123 20.66 10.42 -22.36
CA ALA A 123 21.02 11.14 -21.14
C ALA A 123 19.89 12.04 -20.63
N MET A 124 19.26 12.78 -21.54
CA MET A 124 18.12 13.66 -21.21
C MET A 124 16.92 12.86 -20.74
N PHE A 125 16.62 11.72 -21.38
CA PHE A 125 15.55 10.82 -20.99
C PHE A 125 15.79 10.22 -19.60
N SER A 126 17.00 9.74 -19.32
CA SER A 126 17.38 9.21 -18.02
C SER A 126 17.25 10.26 -16.91
N GLN A 127 17.66 11.49 -17.17
CA GLN A 127 17.51 12.59 -16.23
C GLN A 127 16.03 12.95 -15.98
N MET A 128 15.19 12.91 -17.01
CA MET A 128 13.75 13.12 -16.90
C MET A 128 13.11 12.00 -16.04
N MET A 129 13.46 10.74 -16.31
CA MET A 129 12.95 9.60 -15.54
C MET A 129 13.36 9.63 -14.08
N GLN A 130 14.57 10.08 -13.74
CA GLN A 130 15.00 10.25 -12.35
C GLN A 130 14.12 11.24 -11.57
N HIS A 131 13.63 12.29 -12.24
CA HIS A 131 12.72 13.25 -11.61
C HIS A 131 11.26 12.76 -11.57
N LEU A 132 10.85 11.94 -12.53
CA LEU A 132 9.49 11.42 -12.62
C LEU A 132 9.27 10.18 -11.71
N ALA A 133 10.27 9.33 -11.52
CA ALA A 133 10.11 8.09 -10.77
C ALA A 133 9.58 8.29 -9.33
N PRO A 134 10.06 9.23 -8.51
CA PRO A 134 9.51 9.47 -7.17
C PRO A 134 8.06 9.96 -7.21
N VAL A 135 7.70 10.74 -8.22
CA VAL A 135 6.34 11.26 -8.40
C VAL A 135 5.39 10.13 -8.79
N MET A 136 5.80 9.29 -9.74
CA MET A 136 5.03 8.10 -10.14
C MET A 136 4.86 7.13 -8.98
N LEU A 137 5.91 6.91 -8.19
CA LEU A 137 5.82 6.08 -6.99
C LEU A 137 4.82 6.64 -5.97
N ALA A 138 4.85 7.95 -5.73
CA ALA A 138 3.90 8.61 -4.83
C ALA A 138 2.45 8.48 -5.34
N MET A 139 2.24 8.66 -6.65
CA MET A 139 0.91 8.49 -7.27
C MET A 139 0.42 7.05 -7.14
N THR A 140 1.26 6.08 -7.49
CA THR A 140 0.91 4.66 -7.43
C THR A 140 0.65 4.21 -5.99
N SER A 141 1.53 4.59 -5.05
CA SER A 141 1.36 4.29 -3.62
C SER A 141 0.11 4.95 -3.06
N GLY A 142 -0.13 6.21 -3.39
CA GLY A 142 -1.33 6.94 -2.97
C GLY A 142 -2.60 6.30 -3.52
N SER A 143 -2.61 5.93 -4.80
CA SER A 143 -3.74 5.24 -5.43
C SER A 143 -4.00 3.88 -4.78
N MET A 144 -2.96 3.07 -4.59
CA MET A 144 -3.08 1.77 -3.94
C MET A 144 -3.62 1.88 -2.52
N VAL A 145 -3.03 2.76 -1.70
CA VAL A 145 -3.47 2.98 -0.32
C VAL A 145 -4.89 3.53 -0.27
N GLY A 146 -5.28 4.40 -1.19
CA GLY A 146 -6.65 4.93 -1.29
C GLY A 146 -7.68 3.85 -1.61
N HIS A 147 -7.38 2.98 -2.57
CA HIS A 147 -8.24 1.85 -2.89
C HIS A 147 -8.35 0.84 -1.74
N LEU A 148 -7.25 0.56 -1.06
CA LEU A 148 -7.28 -0.28 0.14
C LEU A 148 -8.13 0.36 1.23
N ALA A 149 -7.89 1.63 1.56
CA ALA A 149 -8.62 2.35 2.60
C ALA A 149 -10.14 2.40 2.36
N SER A 150 -10.58 2.39 1.10
CA SER A 150 -12.02 2.36 0.76
C SER A 150 -12.72 1.05 1.12
N ARG A 151 -11.96 -0.03 1.38
CA ARG A 151 -12.48 -1.39 1.60
C ARG A 151 -11.98 -2.05 2.89
N SER A 152 -10.82 -1.64 3.38
CA SER A 152 -10.21 -2.25 4.57
C SER A 152 -11.10 -2.12 5.79
N LEU A 153 -11.30 -3.20 6.52
CA LEU A 153 -12.05 -3.25 7.78
C LEU A 153 -11.14 -2.92 8.97
N GLY A 154 -9.84 -3.23 8.86
CA GLY A 154 -8.85 -2.96 9.88
C GLY A 154 -7.45 -2.74 9.29
N GLN A 155 -6.44 -2.80 10.16
CA GLN A 155 -5.06 -2.53 9.77
C GLN A 155 -4.39 -3.73 9.09
N TYR A 156 -4.80 -4.95 9.46
CA TYR A 156 -4.19 -6.21 8.99
C TYR A 156 -4.94 -6.88 7.84
N ASP A 157 -5.82 -6.17 7.13
CA ASP A 157 -6.29 -6.62 5.81
C ASP A 157 -5.12 -6.81 4.82
N LEU A 158 -4.00 -6.11 5.07
CA LEU A 158 -2.68 -6.47 4.56
C LEU A 158 -1.89 -7.15 5.69
N PRO A 159 -1.58 -8.45 5.58
CA PRO A 159 -0.87 -9.20 6.63
C PRO A 159 0.64 -8.90 6.62
N LEU A 160 0.98 -7.62 6.70
CA LEU A 160 2.35 -7.12 6.69
C LEU A 160 2.73 -6.56 8.06
N PRO A 161 4.03 -6.63 8.43
CA PRO A 161 4.52 -6.06 9.68
C PRO A 161 4.22 -4.56 9.72
N ARG A 162 3.74 -4.10 10.85
CA ARG A 162 3.53 -2.68 11.13
C ARG A 162 4.57 -2.17 12.12
N GLY A 163 4.71 -0.86 12.22
CA GLY A 163 5.58 -0.24 13.23
C GLY A 163 5.19 -0.65 14.67
N GLU A 164 6.05 -0.33 15.63
CA GLU A 164 5.81 -0.58 17.07
C GLU A 164 4.68 0.33 17.58
N ASN A 165 3.46 0.05 17.16
CA ASN A 165 2.27 0.75 17.64
C ASN A 165 1.49 -0.16 18.58
N SER A 166 1.12 0.37 19.74
CA SER A 166 0.21 -0.29 20.68
C SER A 166 -1.27 -0.11 20.29
N GLU A 167 -1.56 0.44 19.12
CA GLU A 167 -2.90 0.78 18.66
C GLU A 167 -3.15 0.20 17.27
N ILE A 168 -4.25 -0.52 17.12
CA ILE A 168 -4.71 -1.10 15.85
C ILE A 168 -6.00 -0.37 15.45
N LEU A 169 -6.05 0.15 14.25
CA LEU A 169 -7.19 0.91 13.74
C LEU A 169 -8.25 -0.03 13.14
N ILE A 170 -9.50 0.23 13.49
CA ILE A 170 -10.70 -0.45 12.98
C ILE A 170 -11.52 0.58 12.19
N VAL A 171 -11.72 0.36 10.89
CA VAL A 171 -12.40 1.31 10.00
C VAL A 171 -13.92 1.10 10.07
N THR A 172 -14.54 1.73 11.05
CA THR A 172 -15.96 1.50 11.40
C THR A 172 -16.93 1.80 10.27
N GLY A 173 -16.65 2.82 9.45
CA GLY A 173 -17.48 3.15 8.29
C GLY A 173 -17.51 2.05 7.24
N ASN A 174 -16.38 1.39 6.99
CA ASN A 174 -16.32 0.27 6.04
C ASN A 174 -17.02 -0.97 6.60
N ILE A 175 -16.88 -1.24 7.89
CA ILE A 175 -17.58 -2.36 8.54
C ILE A 175 -19.09 -2.16 8.45
N ALA A 176 -19.59 -0.96 8.70
CA ALA A 176 -21.01 -0.65 8.57
C ALA A 176 -21.51 -0.88 7.13
N THR A 177 -20.80 -0.34 6.14
CA THR A 177 -21.13 -0.52 4.72
C THR A 177 -21.11 -2.00 4.32
N PHE A 178 -20.08 -2.73 4.72
CA PHE A 178 -19.97 -4.17 4.43
C PHE A 178 -21.11 -4.98 5.09
N GLY A 179 -21.42 -4.66 6.36
CA GLY A 179 -22.52 -5.29 7.08
C GLY A 179 -23.88 -5.08 6.40
N GLU A 180 -24.15 -3.85 5.93
CA GLU A 180 -25.35 -3.52 5.18
C GLU A 180 -25.44 -4.26 3.84
N GLU A 181 -24.37 -4.24 3.04
CA GLU A 181 -24.30 -4.90 1.73
C GLU A 181 -24.55 -6.40 1.81
N TRP A 182 -24.01 -7.06 2.84
CA TRP A 182 -24.12 -8.50 3.03
C TRP A 182 -25.20 -8.93 4.02
N SER A 183 -25.97 -7.97 4.56
CA SER A 183 -27.01 -8.22 5.57
C SER A 183 -26.49 -8.99 6.80
N LEU A 184 -25.30 -8.63 7.28
CA LEU A 184 -24.65 -9.24 8.42
C LEU A 184 -25.04 -8.53 9.73
N PRO A 185 -25.17 -9.27 10.86
CA PRO A 185 -25.37 -8.66 12.17
C PRO A 185 -24.17 -7.79 12.55
N THR A 186 -24.41 -6.52 12.81
CA THR A 186 -23.33 -5.53 13.03
C THR A 186 -22.40 -5.90 14.17
N GLN A 187 -22.93 -6.34 15.31
CA GLN A 187 -22.14 -6.67 16.49
C GLN A 187 -21.25 -7.90 16.27
N GLU A 188 -21.77 -8.93 15.58
CA GLU A 188 -21.01 -10.12 15.23
C GLU A 188 -19.89 -9.79 14.26
N LEU A 189 -20.16 -8.91 13.29
CA LEU A 189 -19.16 -8.45 12.34
C LEU A 189 -18.05 -7.64 13.02
N PHE A 190 -18.38 -6.71 13.93
CA PHE A 190 -17.39 -5.99 14.73
C PHE A 190 -16.53 -6.93 15.56
N LEU A 191 -17.14 -7.92 16.22
CA LEU A 191 -16.38 -8.91 17.00
C LEU A 191 -15.44 -9.72 16.11
N TRP A 192 -15.93 -10.16 14.94
CA TRP A 192 -15.12 -10.92 13.98
C TRP A 192 -13.90 -10.11 13.54
N VAL A 193 -14.08 -8.83 13.18
CA VAL A 193 -12.98 -7.94 12.77
C VAL A 193 -12.01 -7.74 13.93
N CYS A 194 -12.48 -7.51 15.16
CA CYS A 194 -11.61 -7.38 16.31
C CYS A 194 -10.75 -8.63 16.57
N LEU A 195 -11.35 -9.83 16.45
CA LEU A 195 -10.63 -11.09 16.56
C LEU A 195 -9.58 -11.26 15.48
N HIS A 196 -9.95 -10.99 14.22
CA HIS A 196 -9.08 -11.10 13.06
C HIS A 196 -7.86 -10.18 13.15
N GLU A 197 -8.07 -8.92 13.49
CA GLU A 197 -7.02 -7.93 13.63
C GLU A 197 -6.05 -8.27 14.78
N LEU A 198 -6.57 -8.67 15.92
CA LEU A 198 -5.75 -9.09 17.06
C LEU A 198 -4.98 -10.38 16.78
N CYS A 199 -5.58 -11.33 16.07
CA CYS A 199 -4.91 -12.58 15.70
C CYS A 199 -3.73 -12.30 14.75
N HIS A 200 -3.93 -11.49 13.70
CA HIS A 200 -2.84 -11.07 12.83
C HIS A 200 -1.75 -10.33 13.58
N HIS A 201 -2.12 -9.39 14.44
CA HIS A 201 -1.16 -8.67 15.27
C HIS A 201 -0.34 -9.62 16.13
N ALA A 202 -0.98 -10.52 16.86
CA ALA A 202 -0.30 -11.48 17.72
C ALA A 202 0.74 -12.31 16.96
N VAL A 203 0.38 -12.81 15.78
CA VAL A 203 1.28 -13.63 14.94
C VAL A 203 2.43 -12.80 14.39
N LEU A 204 2.14 -11.59 13.88
CA LEU A 204 3.13 -10.71 13.28
C LEU A 204 4.07 -10.04 14.30
N GLN A 205 3.72 -10.05 15.59
CA GLN A 205 4.60 -9.60 16.68
C GLN A 205 5.51 -10.70 17.23
N VAL A 206 5.40 -11.94 16.74
CA VAL A 206 6.37 -12.99 17.08
C VAL A 206 7.71 -12.66 16.43
N ASP A 207 8.75 -12.45 17.23
CA ASP A 207 10.06 -11.91 16.82
C ASP A 207 10.60 -12.52 15.52
N HIS A 208 10.64 -13.85 15.45
CA HIS A 208 11.20 -14.54 14.27
C HIS A 208 10.31 -14.43 13.02
N VAL A 209 8.99 -14.29 13.18
CA VAL A 209 8.05 -14.04 12.07
C VAL A 209 8.21 -12.60 11.57
N HIS A 210 8.17 -11.65 12.52
CA HIS A 210 8.34 -10.23 12.23
C HIS A 210 9.65 -9.94 11.48
N LEU A 211 10.77 -10.37 12.07
CA LEU A 211 12.10 -10.13 11.51
C LEU A 211 12.28 -10.78 10.14
N ARG A 212 11.78 -12.02 9.97
CA ARG A 212 11.91 -12.71 8.68
C ARG A 212 11.09 -12.06 7.59
N LEU A 213 9.84 -11.68 7.90
CA LEU A 213 8.98 -11.02 6.92
C LEU A 213 9.52 -9.63 6.55
N GLN A 214 10.00 -8.87 7.54
CA GLN A 214 10.63 -7.57 7.30
C GLN A 214 11.90 -7.70 6.43
N GLU A 215 12.76 -8.68 6.71
CA GLU A 215 13.96 -8.96 5.90
C GLU A 215 13.61 -9.29 4.45
N LEU A 216 12.61 -10.16 4.23
CA LEU A 216 12.18 -10.54 2.89
C LEU A 216 11.60 -9.35 2.12
N LEU A 217 10.77 -8.53 2.77
CA LEU A 217 10.20 -7.32 2.16
C LEU A 217 11.28 -6.30 1.80
N LEU A 218 12.22 -6.04 2.71
CA LEU A 218 13.34 -5.12 2.44
C LEU A 218 14.23 -5.65 1.31
N ASN A 219 14.55 -6.94 1.31
CA ASN A 219 15.34 -7.54 0.23
C ASN A 219 14.58 -7.48 -1.09
N TYR A 220 13.28 -7.74 -1.09
CA TYR A 220 12.45 -7.61 -2.30
C TYR A 220 12.49 -6.19 -2.86
N VAL A 221 12.30 -5.19 -2.00
CA VAL A 221 12.32 -3.77 -2.40
C VAL A 221 13.69 -3.31 -2.87
N ARG A 222 14.78 -3.75 -2.21
CA ARG A 222 16.15 -3.41 -2.59
C ARG A 222 16.59 -4.00 -3.92
N ASN A 223 15.97 -5.06 -4.34
CA ASN A 223 16.27 -5.73 -5.61
C ASN A 223 15.42 -5.23 -6.77
N PHE A 224 14.64 -4.17 -6.61
CA PHE A 224 14.09 -3.47 -7.76
C PHE A 224 15.23 -2.93 -8.63
N GLU A 225 15.18 -3.22 -9.89
CA GLU A 225 16.12 -2.72 -10.88
C GLU A 225 15.36 -1.78 -11.81
N SER A 226 15.87 -0.55 -11.95
CA SER A 226 15.46 0.26 -13.09
C SER A 226 16.00 -0.44 -14.33
N ASN A 227 15.16 -1.18 -15.03
CA ASN A 227 15.53 -1.76 -16.31
C ASN A 227 15.15 -0.77 -17.43
N PRO A 228 16.07 0.14 -17.84
CA PRO A 228 15.78 1.09 -18.90
C PRO A 228 15.53 0.39 -20.24
N THR A 229 16.11 -0.81 -20.43
CA THR A 229 15.87 -1.63 -21.62
C THR A 229 14.45 -2.15 -21.68
N GLY A 230 13.91 -2.66 -20.57
CA GLY A 230 12.53 -3.17 -20.53
C GLY A 230 11.48 -2.08 -20.74
N LEU A 231 11.69 -0.89 -20.17
CA LEU A 231 10.87 0.28 -20.49
C LEU A 231 11.07 0.75 -21.94
N GLY A 232 12.29 0.67 -22.45
CA GLY A 232 12.62 0.95 -23.84
C GLY A 232 11.92 -0.01 -24.80
N ASP A 233 11.96 -1.30 -24.53
CA ASP A 233 11.29 -2.34 -25.31
C ASP A 233 9.77 -2.15 -25.32
N LEU A 234 9.21 -1.68 -24.21
CA LEU A 234 7.78 -1.37 -24.08
C LEU A 234 7.40 -0.14 -24.93
N VAL A 235 8.28 0.85 -24.99
CA VAL A 235 8.11 2.05 -25.84
C VAL A 235 8.41 1.74 -27.30
N GLU A 236 9.43 0.93 -27.62
CA GLU A 236 9.73 0.49 -29.00
C GLU A 236 8.62 -0.38 -29.59
N GLY A 237 7.87 -1.12 -28.74
CA GLY A 237 6.69 -1.89 -29.17
C GLY A 237 5.48 -1.02 -29.53
N ILE A 238 5.51 0.28 -29.21
CA ILE A 238 4.46 1.24 -29.55
C ILE A 238 4.86 1.98 -30.80
N ASP A 239 4.05 1.87 -31.84
CA ASP A 239 4.24 2.64 -33.06
C ASP A 239 4.02 4.15 -32.80
N MET A 240 5.12 4.87 -32.57
CA MET A 240 5.11 6.31 -32.23
C MET A 240 4.58 7.18 -33.37
N GLU A 241 4.43 6.65 -34.59
CA GLU A 241 3.82 7.34 -35.72
C GLU A 241 2.29 7.15 -35.74
N SER A 242 1.75 6.25 -34.95
CA SER A 242 0.30 6.00 -34.80
C SER A 242 -0.38 7.15 -34.06
N PRO A 243 -1.57 7.61 -34.50
CA PRO A 243 -2.40 8.54 -33.72
C PRO A 243 -2.81 8.04 -32.35
N SER A 244 -2.78 6.72 -32.12
CA SER A 244 -3.11 6.06 -30.85
C SER A 244 -1.90 5.80 -29.93
N ALA A 245 -0.67 6.13 -30.37
CA ALA A 245 0.57 5.84 -29.63
C ALA A 245 0.53 6.31 -28.16
N PHE A 246 -0.03 7.48 -27.93
CA PHE A 246 -0.15 8.04 -26.58
C PHE A 246 -1.19 7.29 -25.74
N GLU A 247 -2.31 6.89 -26.32
CA GLU A 247 -3.34 6.11 -25.63
C GLU A 247 -2.83 4.70 -25.30
N ASP A 248 -2.07 4.10 -26.20
CA ASP A 248 -1.45 2.78 -26.01
C ASP A 248 -0.36 2.81 -24.93
N LEU A 249 0.47 3.87 -24.93
CA LEU A 249 1.45 4.11 -23.87
C LEU A 249 0.76 4.33 -22.50
N GLN A 250 -0.26 5.16 -22.47
CA GLN A 250 -1.03 5.42 -21.24
C GLN A 250 -1.70 4.15 -20.71
N ARG A 251 -2.23 3.31 -21.59
CA ARG A 251 -2.84 2.03 -21.23
C ARG A 251 -1.79 1.06 -20.67
N SER A 252 -0.65 0.94 -21.32
CA SER A 252 0.44 0.06 -20.88
C SER A 252 1.07 0.51 -19.56
N LEU A 253 1.30 1.81 -19.38
CA LEU A 253 1.80 2.37 -18.11
C LEU A 253 0.73 2.45 -17.02
N GLY A 254 -0.55 2.39 -17.39
CA GLY A 254 -1.68 2.35 -16.45
C GLY A 254 -1.98 0.94 -15.94
N ASP A 255 -1.39 -0.09 -16.52
CA ASP A 255 -1.54 -1.48 -16.06
C ASP A 255 -0.41 -1.82 -15.07
N PRO A 256 -0.72 -2.01 -13.77
CA PRO A 256 0.27 -2.32 -12.75
C PRO A 256 1.04 -3.63 -13.03
N GLU A 257 0.39 -4.63 -13.65
CA GLU A 257 1.03 -5.91 -13.96
C GLU A 257 2.08 -5.75 -15.05
N VAL A 258 1.80 -4.94 -16.06
CA VAL A 258 2.75 -4.62 -17.14
C VAL A 258 3.95 -3.86 -16.60
N VAL A 259 3.70 -2.82 -15.79
CA VAL A 259 4.77 -2.01 -15.18
C VAL A 259 5.63 -2.86 -14.24
N LEU A 260 5.02 -3.66 -13.37
CA LEU A 260 5.74 -4.55 -12.46
C LEU A 260 6.55 -5.60 -13.22
N GLY A 261 6.01 -6.20 -14.28
CA GLY A 261 6.71 -7.18 -15.10
C GLY A 261 7.97 -6.63 -15.78
N VAL A 262 7.98 -5.34 -16.11
CA VAL A 262 9.14 -4.67 -16.74
C VAL A 262 10.23 -4.29 -15.73
N ILE A 263 9.85 -3.95 -14.50
CA ILE A 263 10.79 -3.49 -13.46
C ILE A 263 11.19 -4.59 -12.46
N GLN A 264 10.61 -5.78 -12.58
CA GLN A 264 10.88 -6.89 -11.66
C GLN A 264 12.16 -7.63 -12.08
N SER A 265 13.13 -7.69 -11.16
CA SER A 265 14.40 -8.36 -11.39
C SER A 265 14.32 -9.88 -11.15
N GLU A 266 15.31 -10.65 -11.71
CA GLU A 266 15.44 -12.08 -11.41
C GLU A 266 15.65 -12.34 -9.91
N ALA A 267 16.36 -11.45 -9.22
CA ALA A 267 16.55 -11.53 -7.78
C ALA A 267 15.21 -11.41 -7.03
N GLN A 268 14.32 -10.53 -7.44
CA GLN A 268 12.96 -10.41 -6.88
C GLN A 268 12.13 -11.67 -7.14
N LEU A 269 12.18 -12.19 -8.38
CA LEU A 269 11.48 -13.43 -8.74
C LEU A 269 11.93 -14.61 -7.87
N SER A 270 13.22 -14.66 -7.52
CA SER A 270 13.76 -15.72 -6.63
C SER A 270 13.28 -15.59 -5.17
N LEU A 271 12.93 -14.39 -4.70
CA LEU A 271 12.43 -14.13 -3.34
C LEU A 271 10.93 -14.40 -3.19
N LEU A 272 10.15 -14.26 -4.26
CA LEU A 272 8.68 -14.39 -4.23
C LEU A 272 8.18 -15.71 -3.64
N PRO A 273 8.75 -16.91 -3.99
CA PRO A 273 8.25 -18.16 -3.43
C PRO A 273 8.37 -18.22 -1.90
N GLU A 274 9.44 -17.68 -1.34
CA GLU A 274 9.65 -17.66 0.10
C GLU A 274 8.72 -16.64 0.79
N LEU A 275 8.60 -15.44 0.22
CA LEU A 275 7.69 -14.41 0.70
C LEU A 275 6.24 -14.89 0.68
N HIS A 276 5.79 -15.46 -0.44
CA HIS A 276 4.44 -16.01 -0.56
C HIS A 276 4.20 -17.18 0.40
N SER A 277 5.20 -18.06 0.59
CA SER A 277 5.07 -19.18 1.51
C SER A 277 4.91 -18.70 2.96
N LEU A 278 5.70 -17.71 3.37
CA LEU A 278 5.58 -17.15 4.72
C LEU A 278 4.24 -16.45 4.93
N LEU A 279 3.80 -15.65 3.97
CA LEU A 279 2.48 -15.00 4.03
C LEU A 279 1.35 -16.04 4.08
N ALA A 280 1.42 -17.10 3.26
CA ALA A 280 0.42 -18.16 3.27
C ALA A 280 0.36 -18.91 4.61
N VAL A 281 1.50 -19.13 5.26
CA VAL A 281 1.54 -19.73 6.60
C VAL A 281 0.91 -18.80 7.65
N ILE A 282 1.21 -17.49 7.60
CA ILE A 282 0.63 -16.50 8.51
C ILE A 282 -0.88 -16.47 8.36
N VAL A 283 -1.38 -16.27 7.13
CA VAL A 283 -2.82 -16.20 6.85
C VAL A 283 -3.51 -17.52 7.22
N GLY A 284 -2.96 -18.67 6.81
CA GLY A 284 -3.54 -19.97 7.12
C GLY A 284 -3.57 -20.28 8.62
N TYR A 285 -2.59 -19.80 9.39
CA TYR A 285 -2.63 -19.92 10.84
C TYR A 285 -3.73 -19.03 11.46
N VAL A 286 -3.85 -17.80 10.98
CA VAL A 286 -4.92 -16.87 11.41
C VAL A 286 -6.29 -17.47 11.11
N ASP A 287 -6.51 -17.98 9.90
CA ASP A 287 -7.77 -18.64 9.51
C ASP A 287 -8.08 -19.83 10.43
N TYR A 288 -7.09 -20.67 10.72
CA TYR A 288 -7.25 -21.78 11.67
C TYR A 288 -7.67 -21.31 13.06
N VAL A 289 -7.06 -20.23 13.58
CA VAL A 289 -7.41 -19.67 14.88
C VAL A 289 -8.82 -19.08 14.85
N MET A 290 -9.17 -18.36 13.80
CA MET A 290 -10.49 -17.76 13.59
C MET A 290 -11.59 -18.85 13.56
N ASP A 291 -11.38 -19.93 12.82
CA ASP A 291 -12.31 -21.08 12.80
C ASP A 291 -12.50 -21.69 14.19
N LYS A 292 -11.38 -21.88 14.91
CA LYS A 292 -11.41 -22.46 16.26
C LYS A 292 -12.15 -21.57 17.27
N VAL A 293 -11.94 -20.26 17.20
CA VAL A 293 -12.59 -19.29 18.10
C VAL A 293 -14.04 -19.08 17.70
N GLY A 294 -14.31 -18.94 16.39
CA GLY A 294 -15.64 -18.72 15.84
C GLY A 294 -16.62 -19.85 16.17
N ALA A 295 -16.17 -21.11 16.10
CA ALA A 295 -17.00 -22.28 16.45
C ALA A 295 -17.55 -22.26 17.91
N GLY A 296 -17.00 -21.41 18.77
CA GLY A 296 -17.46 -21.24 20.15
C GLY A 296 -18.24 -19.96 20.43
N LEU A 297 -18.26 -19.02 19.47
CA LEU A 297 -18.83 -17.68 19.64
C LEU A 297 -20.04 -17.41 18.73
N ILE A 298 -20.14 -18.08 17.62
CA ILE A 298 -21.17 -18.01 16.61
C ILE A 298 -21.71 -19.45 16.40
#